data_ceb8803bca683c6f98dcf0ec42b98507
#
_entry.id   ceb8803bca683c6f98dcf0ec42b98507
#
_cell.length_a   1.000
_cell.length_b   1.000
_cell.length_c   1.000
_cell.angle_alpha   90.00
_cell.angle_beta   90.00
_cell.angle_gamma   90.00
#
_symmetry.space_group_name_H-M   'P 1'
#
loop_
_entity.id
_entity.type
_entity.pdbx_description
1 polymer ?
#
loop_
_entity_poly.entity_id
_entity_poly.type
_entity_poly.pdbx_seq_one_letter_code
_entity_poly.pdbx_strand_id
1 'polypeptide(L)'
;SSRSFDNMAGLSAPVAAFEGGQVVVRRQEHVRALNRWEHGAHGELVTSDGAFTPVSHRAAAAEGADPCWLQLGLTEAYHLAFVQNRLRILLAASAGDGATAGDCWVAFCQSSARFPHEYAAYQRLISDGWRIRSGLSFGADFALYSAVRRREHASHLALVQAAATQ
;
A
#
# COMPACT_ATOMS: atom_id res chain seq x y z
N SER A 1 28.36 9.90 -2.74
CA SER A 1 28.78 8.60 -2.23
C SER A 1 27.60 7.64 -2.32
N SER A 2 27.54 6.93 -3.44
CA SER A 2 26.53 5.91 -3.74
C SER A 2 26.73 4.73 -2.79
N ARG A 3 25.82 4.52 -1.85
CA ARG A 3 25.72 3.22 -1.20
C ARG A 3 24.77 2.38 -2.01
N SER A 4 25.35 1.48 -2.77
CA SER A 4 24.71 0.41 -3.53
C SER A 4 23.74 -0.37 -2.65
N PHE A 5 22.49 -0.45 -3.12
CA PHE A 5 21.48 -1.35 -2.58
C PHE A 5 21.64 -2.78 -3.15
N ASP A 6 22.87 -3.27 -3.19
CA ASP A 6 23.26 -4.57 -3.75
C ASP A 6 23.36 -5.64 -2.67
N ASN A 7 22.31 -5.86 -1.88
CA ASN A 7 22.30 -7.06 -1.05
C ASN A 7 20.89 -7.64 -0.79
N MET A 8 20.04 -7.69 -1.80
CA MET A 8 18.88 -8.58 -1.84
C MET A 8 18.91 -9.47 -3.12
N ALA A 9 20.08 -9.98 -3.43
CA ALA A 9 20.24 -10.97 -4.49
C ALA A 9 19.49 -12.26 -4.10
N GLY A 10 18.28 -12.45 -4.66
CA GLY A 10 17.56 -13.71 -4.59
C GLY A 10 16.04 -13.64 -4.36
N LEU A 11 15.50 -12.56 -3.85
CA LEU A 11 14.04 -12.43 -3.68
C LEU A 11 13.49 -11.53 -4.78
N SER A 12 12.70 -12.10 -5.68
CA SER A 12 11.93 -11.31 -6.65
C SER A 12 11.00 -10.34 -5.89
N ALA A 13 10.76 -9.14 -6.45
CA ALA A 13 9.87 -8.16 -5.83
C ALA A 13 8.53 -8.80 -5.45
N PRO A 14 7.95 -8.46 -4.28
CA PRO A 14 6.63 -8.91 -3.88
C PRO A 14 5.61 -8.71 -5.00
N VAL A 15 4.68 -9.66 -5.12
CA VAL A 15 3.66 -9.67 -6.17
C VAL A 15 2.29 -9.49 -5.52
N ALA A 16 1.50 -8.57 -6.04
CA ALA A 16 0.11 -8.33 -5.69
C ALA A 16 -0.79 -8.56 -6.90
N ALA A 17 -2.03 -8.94 -6.67
CA ALA A 17 -3.07 -8.99 -7.69
C ALA A 17 -4.07 -7.86 -7.47
N PHE A 18 -4.54 -7.24 -8.56
CA PHE A 18 -5.64 -6.30 -8.54
C PHE A 18 -6.95 -7.06 -8.77
N GLU A 19 -7.76 -7.15 -7.73
CA GLU A 19 -8.99 -7.93 -7.69
C GLU A 19 -10.11 -7.13 -7.01
N GLY A 20 -11.28 -7.05 -7.63
CA GLY A 20 -12.46 -6.41 -7.00
C GLY A 20 -12.25 -4.96 -6.56
N GLY A 21 -11.42 -4.20 -7.26
CA GLY A 21 -11.11 -2.81 -6.92
C GLY A 21 -10.05 -2.64 -5.81
N GLN A 22 -9.38 -3.72 -5.43
CA GLN A 22 -8.37 -3.74 -4.37
C GLN A 22 -7.08 -4.39 -4.85
N VAL A 23 -5.97 -4.02 -4.25
CA VAL A 23 -4.67 -4.65 -4.49
C VAL A 23 -4.34 -5.58 -3.32
N VAL A 24 -4.19 -6.86 -3.61
CA VAL A 24 -4.07 -7.91 -2.60
C VAL A 24 -2.77 -8.70 -2.75
N VAL A 25 -2.04 -8.86 -1.67
CA VAL A 25 -0.84 -9.69 -1.57
C VAL A 25 -1.18 -10.94 -0.78
N ARG A 26 -1.16 -12.11 -1.42
CA ARG A 26 -1.59 -13.38 -0.82
C ARG A 26 -0.44 -14.26 -0.35
N ARG A 27 0.72 -14.21 -1.01
CA ARG A 27 1.87 -15.03 -0.61
C ARG A 27 2.46 -14.56 0.71
N GLN A 28 2.56 -15.44 1.68
CA GLN A 28 3.04 -15.12 3.03
C GLN A 28 4.46 -14.53 3.03
N GLU A 29 5.33 -15.02 2.17
CA GLU A 29 6.67 -14.46 1.99
C GLU A 29 6.64 -13.00 1.53
N HIS A 30 5.72 -12.65 0.62
CA HIS A 30 5.54 -11.27 0.13
C HIS A 30 4.89 -10.37 1.18
N VAL A 31 3.91 -10.90 1.93
CA VAL A 31 3.31 -10.20 3.06
C VAL A 31 4.38 -9.86 4.10
N ARG A 32 5.23 -10.83 4.45
CA ARG A 32 6.34 -10.61 5.39
C ARG A 32 7.35 -9.60 4.86
N ALA A 33 7.68 -9.66 3.56
CA ALA A 33 8.62 -8.73 2.94
C ALA A 33 8.11 -7.28 3.03
N LEU A 34 6.82 -7.03 2.80
CA LEU A 34 6.22 -5.70 2.88
C LEU A 34 6.02 -5.22 4.33
N ASN A 35 5.95 -6.13 5.30
CA ASN A 35 5.80 -5.78 6.72
C ASN A 35 7.14 -5.55 7.46
N ARG A 36 8.27 -5.97 6.88
CA ARG A 36 9.59 -5.86 7.55
C ARG A 36 10.25 -4.50 7.46
N TRP A 37 9.63 -3.53 6.84
CA TRP A 37 10.31 -2.31 6.49
C TRP A 37 10.41 -1.31 7.65
N GLU A 38 11.58 -0.70 7.76
CA GLU A 38 11.95 0.27 8.79
C GLU A 38 11.04 1.50 8.87
N HIS A 39 10.25 1.73 7.83
CA HIS A 39 9.41 2.91 7.70
C HIS A 39 7.91 2.66 7.96
N GLY A 40 7.58 1.54 8.55
CA GLY A 40 6.21 1.16 8.88
C GLY A 40 5.64 0.09 7.96
N ALA A 41 4.67 -0.63 8.45
CA ALA A 41 4.01 -1.66 7.70
C ALA A 41 3.08 -1.05 6.66
N HIS A 42 3.03 -1.67 5.49
CA HIS A 42 2.15 -1.28 4.39
C HIS A 42 0.83 -2.02 4.49
N GLY A 43 -0.24 -1.36 4.02
CA GLY A 43 -1.55 -1.95 3.90
C GLY A 43 -2.20 -2.38 5.21
N GLU A 44 -3.22 -3.19 5.10
CA GLU A 44 -3.98 -3.78 6.20
C GLU A 44 -3.97 -5.31 6.08
N LEU A 45 -3.70 -5.99 7.19
CA LEU A 45 -3.78 -7.44 7.26
C LEU A 45 -5.25 -7.86 7.39
N VAL A 46 -5.66 -8.81 6.55
CA VAL A 46 -6.99 -9.41 6.57
C VAL A 46 -6.82 -10.87 6.91
N THR A 47 -7.50 -11.34 7.94
CA THR A 47 -7.50 -12.74 8.36
C THR A 47 -8.50 -13.57 7.58
N SER A 48 -8.41 -14.90 7.65
CA SER A 48 -9.26 -15.83 6.90
C SER A 48 -10.76 -15.68 7.19
N ASP A 49 -11.11 -15.14 8.35
CA ASP A 49 -12.48 -14.80 8.76
C ASP A 49 -12.96 -13.44 8.20
N GLY A 50 -12.12 -12.74 7.43
CA GLY A 50 -12.41 -11.43 6.87
C GLY A 50 -12.23 -10.27 7.85
N ALA A 51 -11.70 -10.51 9.05
CA ALA A 51 -11.44 -9.46 10.01
C ALA A 51 -10.20 -8.64 9.62
N PHE A 52 -10.32 -7.33 9.72
CA PHE A 52 -9.18 -6.43 9.57
C PHE A 52 -8.37 -6.39 10.86
N THR A 53 -7.11 -6.81 10.78
CA THR A 53 -6.19 -6.71 11.90
C THR A 53 -5.30 -5.49 11.73
N PRO A 54 -5.31 -4.55 12.68
CA PRO A 54 -4.39 -3.41 12.64
C PRO A 54 -2.94 -3.89 12.56
N VAL A 55 -2.17 -3.28 11.68
CA VAL A 55 -0.78 -3.70 11.38
C VAL A 55 0.15 -3.61 12.61
N SER A 56 -0.25 -2.93 13.66
CA SER A 56 0.46 -2.91 14.95
C SER A 56 0.51 -4.28 15.63
N HIS A 57 -0.38 -5.19 15.28
CA HIS A 57 -0.37 -6.56 15.80
C HIS A 57 0.54 -7.47 14.97
N ARG A 58 1.82 -7.13 14.92
CA ARG A 58 2.88 -7.87 14.21
C ARG A 58 3.03 -9.34 14.66
N ALA A 59 2.49 -9.68 15.79
CA ALA A 59 2.56 -11.04 16.32
C ALA A 59 1.74 -12.06 15.49
N ALA A 60 0.72 -11.61 14.77
CA ALA A 60 -0.11 -12.48 13.93
C ALA A 60 0.62 -12.99 12.66
N ALA A 61 1.74 -12.39 12.28
CA ALA A 61 2.59 -12.86 11.17
C ALA A 61 3.69 -13.84 11.63
N ALA A 62 3.65 -14.30 12.87
CA ALA A 62 4.54 -15.34 13.38
C ALA A 62 4.24 -16.69 12.69
N GLU A 63 5.26 -17.56 12.63
CA GLU A 63 5.09 -18.91 12.12
C GLU A 63 3.96 -19.63 12.87
N GLY A 64 2.93 -20.07 12.14
CA GLY A 64 1.78 -20.77 12.69
C GLY A 64 0.49 -19.93 12.84
N ALA A 65 0.50 -18.64 12.46
CA ALA A 65 -0.72 -17.85 12.39
C ALA A 65 -1.63 -18.29 11.24
N ASP A 66 -2.93 -18.07 11.38
CA ASP A 66 -3.93 -18.31 10.34
C ASP A 66 -3.54 -17.58 9.04
N PRO A 67 -3.87 -18.17 7.87
CA PRO A 67 -3.57 -17.55 6.60
C PRO A 67 -4.18 -16.15 6.53
N CYS A 68 -3.34 -15.16 6.38
CA CYS A 68 -3.73 -13.79 6.20
C CYS A 68 -3.20 -13.27 4.86
N TRP A 69 -3.85 -12.28 4.31
CA TRP A 69 -3.36 -11.55 3.14
C TRP A 69 -3.24 -10.07 3.47
N LEU A 70 -2.44 -9.38 2.68
CA LEU A 70 -2.25 -7.95 2.84
C LEU A 70 -3.07 -7.23 1.78
N GLN A 71 -3.94 -6.32 2.21
CA GLN A 71 -4.70 -5.44 1.33
C GLN A 71 -4.05 -4.07 1.31
N LEU A 72 -3.74 -3.59 0.10
CA LEU A 72 -3.16 -2.28 -0.14
C LEU A 72 -4.21 -1.34 -0.73
N GLY A 73 -4.21 -0.09 -0.29
CA GLY A 73 -4.95 0.97 -0.97
C GLY A 73 -4.36 1.22 -2.37
N LEU A 74 -5.18 1.71 -3.31
CA LEU A 74 -4.75 1.94 -4.69
C LEU A 74 -3.58 2.92 -4.77
N THR A 75 -3.63 4.01 -4.00
CA THR A 75 -2.56 5.04 -3.96
C THR A 75 -1.25 4.48 -3.44
N GLU A 76 -1.30 3.72 -2.37
CA GLU A 76 -0.13 3.08 -1.77
C GLU A 76 0.46 2.02 -2.70
N ALA A 77 -0.38 1.16 -3.28
CA ALA A 77 0.05 0.11 -4.20
C ALA A 77 0.73 0.71 -5.44
N TYR A 78 0.14 1.76 -6.03
CA TYR A 78 0.73 2.44 -7.18
C TYR A 78 2.08 3.07 -6.84
N HIS A 79 2.19 3.73 -5.69
CA HIS A 79 3.43 4.34 -5.22
C HIS A 79 4.53 3.28 -4.97
N LEU A 80 4.19 2.19 -4.28
CA LEU A 80 5.11 1.07 -4.05
C LEU A 80 5.61 0.44 -5.34
N ALA A 81 4.72 0.27 -6.33
CA ALA A 81 5.07 -0.39 -7.58
C ALA A 81 5.92 0.49 -8.50
N PHE A 82 5.52 1.74 -8.72
CA PHE A 82 6.04 2.55 -9.82
C PHE A 82 6.92 3.72 -9.39
N VAL A 83 6.92 4.08 -8.11
CA VAL A 83 7.83 5.09 -7.57
C VAL A 83 8.96 4.43 -6.80
N GLN A 84 8.63 3.48 -5.94
CA GLN A 84 9.62 2.80 -5.13
C GLN A 84 10.19 1.52 -5.76
N ASN A 85 9.58 1.01 -6.84
CA ASN A 85 9.95 -0.25 -7.51
C ASN A 85 10.02 -1.46 -6.57
N ARG A 86 9.05 -1.58 -5.67
CA ARG A 86 9.04 -2.54 -4.57
C ARG A 86 7.86 -3.50 -4.58
N LEU A 87 7.02 -3.39 -5.58
CA LEU A 87 5.84 -4.21 -5.76
C LEU A 87 5.62 -4.46 -7.24
N ARG A 88 5.24 -5.67 -7.60
CA ARG A 88 4.72 -6.01 -8.92
C ARG A 88 3.22 -6.21 -8.83
N ILE A 89 2.46 -5.53 -9.68
CA ILE A 89 1.00 -5.65 -9.71
C ILE A 89 0.61 -6.48 -10.93
N LEU A 90 -0.24 -7.48 -10.71
CA LEU A 90 -0.86 -8.28 -11.77
C LEU A 90 -2.29 -7.81 -11.97
N LEU A 91 -2.64 -7.51 -13.21
CA LEU A 91 -4.01 -7.33 -13.67
C LEU A 91 -4.49 -8.62 -14.33
N ALA A 92 -5.80 -8.82 -14.41
CA ALA A 92 -6.37 -10.00 -15.06
C ALA A 92 -5.90 -10.19 -16.52
N ALA A 93 -5.59 -9.09 -17.20
CA ALA A 93 -5.06 -9.09 -18.56
C ALA A 93 -3.53 -9.11 -18.67
N SER A 94 -2.81 -9.05 -17.55
CA SER A 94 -1.34 -9.04 -17.59
C SER A 94 -0.80 -10.44 -17.85
N ALA A 95 0.13 -10.57 -18.79
CA ALA A 95 1.03 -11.72 -18.85
C ALA A 95 2.01 -11.66 -17.66
N GLY A 96 2.59 -12.76 -17.26
CA GLY A 96 3.35 -13.01 -16.02
C GLY A 96 4.40 -11.98 -15.56
N ASP A 97 4.75 -10.99 -16.37
CA ASP A 97 5.77 -9.97 -16.05
C ASP A 97 5.25 -8.79 -15.21
N GLY A 98 3.94 -8.75 -14.94
CA GLY A 98 3.30 -7.64 -14.24
C GLY A 98 2.76 -6.56 -15.18
N ALA A 99 1.87 -5.74 -14.65
CA ALA A 99 1.27 -4.63 -15.37
C ALA A 99 2.19 -3.40 -15.39
N THR A 100 2.10 -2.63 -16.47
CA THR A 100 2.80 -1.34 -16.56
C THR A 100 2.12 -0.26 -15.70
N ALA A 101 2.81 0.84 -15.47
CA ALA A 101 2.25 1.99 -14.77
C ALA A 101 0.99 2.53 -15.48
N GLY A 102 0.99 2.57 -16.80
CA GLY A 102 -0.15 3.00 -17.61
C GLY A 102 -1.35 2.06 -17.46
N ASP A 103 -1.12 0.73 -17.51
CA ASP A 103 -2.18 -0.25 -17.35
C ASP A 103 -2.84 -0.16 -15.97
N CYS A 104 -2.02 -0.07 -14.92
CA CYS A 104 -2.51 0.10 -13.56
C CYS A 104 -3.25 1.44 -13.38
N TRP A 105 -2.75 2.52 -13.97
CA TRP A 105 -3.42 3.81 -13.89
C TRP A 105 -4.83 3.75 -14.47
N VAL A 106 -4.96 3.18 -15.67
CA VAL A 106 -6.27 3.00 -16.33
C VAL A 106 -7.19 2.13 -15.47
N ALA A 107 -6.70 0.98 -15.01
CA ALA A 107 -7.50 0.06 -14.20
C ALA A 107 -7.96 0.70 -12.87
N PHE A 108 -7.09 1.46 -12.21
CA PHE A 108 -7.40 2.13 -10.95
C PHE A 108 -8.38 3.29 -11.14
N CYS A 109 -8.24 4.07 -12.21
CA CYS A 109 -9.21 5.11 -12.57
C CYS A 109 -10.60 4.53 -12.90
N GLN A 110 -10.65 3.38 -13.57
CA GLN A 110 -11.90 2.67 -13.84
C GLN A 110 -12.55 2.16 -12.56
N SER A 111 -11.75 1.74 -11.58
CA SER A 111 -12.24 1.26 -10.29
C SER A 111 -12.69 2.39 -9.35
N SER A 112 -12.00 3.51 -9.37
CA SER A 112 -12.29 4.68 -8.54
C SER A 112 -12.06 5.98 -9.31
N ALA A 113 -13.12 6.70 -9.59
CA ALA A 113 -13.03 8.03 -10.22
C ALA A 113 -12.25 9.04 -9.36
N ARG A 114 -12.12 8.80 -8.06
CA ARG A 114 -11.38 9.64 -7.12
C ARG A 114 -9.87 9.36 -7.13
N PHE A 115 -9.43 8.22 -7.68
CA PHE A 115 -8.04 7.78 -7.62
C PHE A 115 -7.02 8.84 -8.08
N PRO A 116 -7.20 9.58 -9.19
CA PRO A 116 -6.24 10.60 -9.60
C PRO A 116 -6.05 11.71 -8.56
N HIS A 117 -7.13 12.15 -7.94
CA HIS A 117 -7.10 13.20 -6.91
C HIS A 117 -6.49 12.68 -5.60
N GLU A 118 -6.86 11.46 -5.20
CA GLU A 118 -6.32 10.80 -4.03
C GLU A 118 -4.81 10.54 -4.20
N TYR A 119 -4.38 10.12 -5.39
CA TYR A 119 -2.97 9.88 -5.66
C TYR A 119 -2.14 11.17 -5.68
N ALA A 120 -2.66 12.25 -6.24
CA ALA A 120 -2.00 13.56 -6.20
C ALA A 120 -1.83 14.05 -4.75
N ALA A 121 -2.87 13.91 -3.93
CA ALA A 121 -2.81 14.24 -2.50
C ALA A 121 -1.82 13.34 -1.76
N TYR A 122 -1.84 12.03 -2.04
CA TYR A 122 -0.92 11.05 -1.46
C TYR A 122 0.55 11.40 -1.74
N GLN A 123 0.89 11.71 -3.00
CA GLN A 123 2.24 12.13 -3.39
C GLN A 123 2.67 13.40 -2.64
N ARG A 124 1.79 14.38 -2.53
CA ARG A 124 2.08 15.61 -1.80
C ARG A 124 2.35 15.35 -0.33
N LEU A 125 1.52 14.55 0.32
CA LEU A 125 1.68 14.21 1.73
C LEU A 125 2.97 13.42 2.00
N ILE A 126 3.33 12.49 1.11
CA ILE A 126 4.63 11.79 1.20
C ILE A 126 5.80 12.79 1.07
N SER A 127 5.72 13.72 0.11
CA SER A 127 6.75 14.75 -0.09
C SER A 127 6.90 15.68 1.12
N ASP A 128 5.80 15.94 1.82
CA ASP A 128 5.80 16.72 3.06
C ASP A 128 6.30 15.93 4.29
N GLY A 129 6.69 14.66 4.10
CA GLY A 129 7.29 13.80 5.13
C GLY A 129 6.28 13.06 6.02
N TRP A 130 5.03 12.97 5.60
CA TRP A 130 4.04 12.19 6.33
C TRP A 130 4.17 10.70 6.04
N ARG A 131 3.92 9.88 7.06
CA ARG A 131 3.62 8.47 6.90
C ARG A 131 2.09 8.33 6.81
N ILE A 132 1.64 7.66 5.76
CA ILE A 132 0.22 7.59 5.41
C ILE A 132 -0.30 6.18 5.61
N ARG A 133 -1.50 6.08 6.18
CA ARG A 133 -2.29 4.86 6.26
C ARG A 133 -3.72 5.13 5.81
N SER A 134 -4.49 4.06 5.62
CA SER A 134 -5.92 4.16 5.39
C SER A 134 -6.60 4.93 6.52
N GLY A 135 -7.43 5.89 6.15
CA GLY A 135 -8.26 6.67 7.06
C GLY A 135 -9.68 6.12 7.21
N LEU A 136 -10.02 5.01 6.53
CA LEU A 136 -11.39 4.49 6.46
C LEU A 136 -12.02 4.24 7.84
N SER A 137 -11.27 3.68 8.77
CA SER A 137 -11.74 3.45 10.14
C SER A 137 -12.10 4.74 10.90
N PHE A 138 -11.66 5.88 10.39
CA PHE A 138 -11.89 7.20 10.97
C PHE A 138 -12.82 8.08 10.12
N GLY A 139 -13.39 7.51 9.05
CA GLY A 139 -14.22 8.25 8.11
C GLY A 139 -13.44 9.27 7.26
N ALA A 140 -12.16 9.04 7.05
CA ALA A 140 -11.26 9.86 6.24
C ALA A 140 -10.60 9.05 5.12
N ASP A 141 -9.99 9.73 4.15
CA ASP A 141 -9.24 9.05 3.10
C ASP A 141 -7.88 8.56 3.62
N PHE A 142 -7.19 9.42 4.38
CA PHE A 142 -5.87 9.11 4.94
C PHE A 142 -5.77 9.43 6.43
N ALA A 143 -5.05 8.58 7.14
CA ALA A 143 -4.55 8.82 8.48
C ALA A 143 -3.05 9.13 8.40
N LEU A 144 -2.64 10.27 8.96
CA LEU A 144 -1.29 10.82 8.85
C LEU A 144 -0.53 10.66 10.16
N TYR A 145 0.67 10.11 10.06
CA TYR A 145 1.58 9.89 11.17
C TYR A 145 2.85 10.71 10.96
N SER A 146 3.30 11.39 12.00
CA SER A 146 4.57 12.14 11.95
C SER A 146 5.75 11.16 11.78
N ALA A 147 6.61 11.42 10.80
CA ALA A 147 7.83 10.65 10.61
C ALA A 147 8.85 10.83 11.73
N VAL A 148 8.82 11.99 12.40
CA VAL A 148 9.79 12.38 13.44
C VAL A 148 9.44 11.81 14.82
N ARG A 149 8.16 11.58 15.08
CA ARG A 149 7.69 11.03 16.35
C ARG A 149 7.10 9.65 16.11
N ARG A 150 7.69 8.63 16.69
CA ARG A 150 7.08 7.29 16.77
C ARG A 150 5.84 7.37 17.67
N ARG A 151 4.75 7.90 17.12
CA ARG A 151 3.46 7.89 17.80
C ARG A 151 2.64 6.71 17.26
N GLU A 152 2.00 6.00 18.16
CA GLU A 152 1.11 4.89 17.84
C GLU A 152 -0.23 5.38 17.25
N HIS A 153 -0.54 6.67 17.42
CA HIS A 153 -1.78 7.28 16.98
C HIS A 153 -1.56 8.25 15.83
N ALA A 154 -2.51 8.30 14.92
CA ALA A 154 -2.52 9.28 13.83
C ALA A 154 -2.54 10.70 14.43
N SER A 155 -1.71 11.57 13.84
CA SER A 155 -1.66 12.99 14.25
C SER A 155 -2.75 13.79 13.56
N HIS A 156 -3.11 13.43 12.33
CA HIS A 156 -4.09 14.14 11.51
C HIS A 156 -4.87 13.14 10.65
N LEU A 157 -6.05 13.57 10.22
CA LEU A 157 -6.85 12.88 9.22
C LEU A 157 -6.98 13.79 8.01
N ALA A 158 -6.88 13.23 6.82
CA ALA A 158 -7.00 13.97 5.58
C ALA A 158 -8.19 13.47 4.77
N LEU A 159 -8.97 14.41 4.27
CA LEU A 159 -10.05 14.20 3.31
C LEU A 159 -9.65 14.85 1.99
N VAL A 160 -9.73 14.09 0.90
CA VAL A 160 -9.44 14.57 -0.45
C VAL A 160 -10.74 15.02 -1.10
N GLN A 161 -10.78 16.29 -1.47
CA GLN A 161 -11.90 16.85 -2.19
C GLN A 161 -11.41 17.36 -3.54
N ALA A 162 -12.11 16.99 -4.62
CA ALA A 162 -11.89 17.61 -5.91
C ALA A 162 -12.36 19.07 -5.83
N ALA A 163 -11.54 20.00 -6.31
CA ALA A 163 -11.98 21.38 -6.44
C ALA A 163 -13.20 21.44 -7.37
N ALA A 164 -14.26 22.10 -6.94
CA ALA A 164 -15.39 22.37 -7.80
C ALA A 164 -14.89 23.24 -8.97
N THR A 165 -15.04 22.77 -10.19
CA THR A 165 -14.79 23.60 -11.37
C THR A 165 -15.92 24.63 -11.42
N GLN A 166 -15.59 25.91 -11.21
CA GLN A 166 -16.50 27.02 -11.42
C GLN A 166 -16.64 27.28 -12.91
#